data_4e29ec7ff777c144c09d1e01701e4c18
#
_entry.id   4e29ec7ff777c144c09d1e01701e4c18
#
_cell.length_a   1.000
_cell.length_b   1.000
_cell.length_c   1.000
_cell.angle_alpha   90.00
_cell.angle_beta   90.00
_cell.angle_gamma   90.00
#
_symmetry.space_group_name_H-M   'P 1'
#
loop_
_entity.id
_entity.type
_entity.pdbx_description
1 polymer ?
#
loop_
_entity_poly.entity_id
_entity_poly.type
_entity_poly.pdbx_seq_one_letter_code
_entity_poly.pdbx_strand_id
1 'polypeptide(L)'
;VNDATVTIADVPVSNGVIHVIDKVLMPVKEEESKEEDSMPTCDHVIGLDSTGYAYSPASLTIKVGETVCWQWTDSADLHNVAEISSEGDQMRKEGGIYSGETAKTVDFRHTFTEATTFHYICEPHVGMQMVGKVIVEDSAESETSTPYSGDDEETPGFGLVLGVLAVIGIALISRRL
;
A
#
# COMPACT_ATOMS: atom_id res chain seq x y z
N VAL A 1 -33.17 5.15 -28.77
CA VAL A 1 -31.77 5.12 -28.41
C VAL A 1 -31.37 6.55 -28.11
N ASN A 2 -30.91 6.83 -26.92
CA ASN A 2 -30.75 8.20 -26.40
C ASN A 2 -32.10 8.92 -26.55
N ASP A 3 -32.15 10.21 -26.78
CA ASP A 3 -33.40 10.96 -26.98
C ASP A 3 -33.80 11.09 -28.46
N ALA A 4 -33.12 10.38 -29.38
CA ALA A 4 -33.41 10.46 -30.80
C ALA A 4 -34.58 9.55 -31.18
N THR A 5 -35.50 10.12 -31.91
CA THR A 5 -36.69 9.44 -32.48
C THR A 5 -36.45 9.13 -33.94
N VAL A 6 -36.83 7.92 -34.37
CA VAL A 6 -36.80 7.62 -35.80
C VAL A 6 -38.00 8.30 -36.46
N THR A 7 -37.72 9.25 -37.31
CA THR A 7 -38.77 10.03 -38.04
C THR A 7 -39.19 9.39 -39.34
N ILE A 8 -38.28 8.67 -40.00
CA ILE A 8 -38.55 7.86 -41.17
C ILE A 8 -37.83 6.55 -41.02
N ALA A 9 -38.57 5.44 -41.02
CA ALA A 9 -38.02 4.10 -40.90
C ALA A 9 -37.95 3.42 -42.27
N ASP A 10 -37.07 2.42 -42.37
CA ASP A 10 -37.05 1.41 -43.42
C ASP A 10 -36.96 1.97 -44.86
N VAL A 11 -36.20 3.06 -45.07
CA VAL A 11 -35.91 3.57 -46.43
C VAL A 11 -34.99 2.54 -47.12
N PRO A 12 -35.47 1.83 -48.14
CA PRO A 12 -34.69 0.78 -48.78
C PRO A 12 -33.59 1.38 -49.65
N VAL A 13 -32.40 0.76 -49.52
CA VAL A 13 -31.23 1.04 -50.38
C VAL A 13 -30.66 -0.27 -50.91
N SER A 14 -29.78 -0.21 -51.89
CA SER A 14 -29.27 -1.40 -52.61
C SER A 14 -28.56 -2.42 -51.70
N ASN A 15 -28.07 -2.03 -50.55
CA ASN A 15 -27.27 -2.85 -49.63
C ASN A 15 -27.74 -2.80 -48.15
N GLY A 16 -28.97 -2.27 -47.90
CA GLY A 16 -29.50 -2.19 -46.52
C GLY A 16 -30.75 -1.31 -46.45
N VAL A 17 -30.97 -0.78 -45.24
CA VAL A 17 -32.05 0.19 -44.97
C VAL A 17 -31.45 1.39 -44.22
N ILE A 18 -32.05 2.56 -44.41
CA ILE A 18 -31.67 3.80 -43.71
C ILE A 18 -32.85 4.19 -42.80
N HIS A 19 -32.52 4.56 -41.57
CA HIS A 19 -33.43 5.18 -40.64
C HIS A 19 -33.03 6.65 -40.44
N VAL A 20 -33.99 7.57 -40.69
CA VAL A 20 -33.78 8.99 -40.42
C VAL A 20 -34.20 9.28 -38.98
N ILE A 21 -33.34 9.97 -38.29
CA ILE A 21 -33.56 10.36 -36.89
C ILE A 21 -33.57 11.87 -36.72
N ASP A 22 -34.29 12.38 -35.74
CA ASP A 22 -34.50 13.81 -35.49
C ASP A 22 -33.34 14.50 -34.76
N LYS A 23 -32.39 13.71 -34.22
CA LYS A 23 -31.23 14.23 -33.48
C LYS A 23 -29.97 13.44 -33.80
N VAL A 24 -28.83 14.09 -33.70
CA VAL A 24 -27.54 13.44 -33.81
C VAL A 24 -27.35 12.52 -32.60
N LEU A 25 -27.04 11.23 -32.85
CA LEU A 25 -26.64 10.29 -31.80
C LEU A 25 -25.21 10.67 -31.42
N MET A 26 -25.06 11.28 -30.25
CA MET A 26 -23.76 11.40 -29.62
C MET A 26 -23.42 10.02 -29.11
N PRO A 27 -22.18 9.50 -29.33
CA PRO A 27 -21.77 8.33 -28.57
C PRO A 27 -22.01 8.65 -27.11
N VAL A 28 -22.73 7.76 -26.39
CA VAL A 28 -22.63 7.79 -24.94
C VAL A 28 -21.14 7.68 -24.69
N LYS A 29 -20.53 8.79 -24.27
CA LYS A 29 -19.35 8.66 -23.48
C LYS A 29 -19.80 7.65 -22.44
N GLU A 30 -19.30 6.40 -22.55
CA GLU A 30 -19.29 5.57 -21.37
C GLU A 30 -18.82 6.57 -20.32
N GLU A 31 -19.69 6.84 -19.35
CA GLU A 31 -19.18 7.44 -18.13
C GLU A 31 -18.12 6.43 -17.72
N GLU A 32 -16.89 6.61 -18.22
CA GLU A 32 -15.75 6.38 -17.38
C GLU A 32 -16.28 6.97 -16.09
N SER A 33 -16.62 6.06 -15.15
CA SER A 33 -16.80 6.48 -13.78
C SER A 33 -15.70 7.51 -13.64
N LYS A 34 -16.06 8.80 -13.51
CA LYS A 34 -15.15 9.74 -12.95
C LYS A 34 -14.72 9.03 -11.67
N GLU A 35 -13.63 8.28 -11.76
CA GLU A 35 -12.71 8.38 -10.69
C GLU A 35 -12.53 9.89 -10.63
N GLU A 36 -13.35 10.55 -9.80
CA GLU A 36 -12.94 11.80 -9.25
C GLU A 36 -11.48 11.56 -8.96
N ASP A 37 -10.64 12.47 -9.44
CA ASP A 37 -9.24 12.58 -9.04
C ASP A 37 -9.25 12.88 -7.52
N SER A 38 -9.88 11.98 -6.79
CA SER A 38 -9.93 11.94 -5.35
C SER A 38 -8.62 11.29 -4.96
N MET A 39 -7.69 12.14 -4.54
CA MET A 39 -6.48 11.66 -3.88
C MET A 39 -6.84 10.50 -2.95
N PRO A 40 -6.07 9.41 -2.96
CA PRO A 40 -6.36 8.26 -2.11
C PRO A 40 -6.58 8.72 -0.66
N THR A 41 -7.54 8.12 0.02
CA THR A 41 -7.78 8.39 1.44
C THR A 41 -6.57 7.96 2.26
N CYS A 42 -6.25 8.73 3.29
CA CYS A 42 -5.14 8.42 4.17
C CYS A 42 -5.56 7.38 5.20
N ASP A 43 -4.87 6.25 5.24
CA ASP A 43 -4.99 5.29 6.34
C ASP A 43 -4.12 5.75 7.52
N HIS A 44 -2.96 6.33 7.20
CA HIS A 44 -2.01 6.83 8.17
C HIS A 44 -1.49 8.21 7.77
N VAL A 45 -1.22 9.04 8.77
CA VAL A 45 -0.68 10.40 8.57
C VAL A 45 0.65 10.53 9.29
N ILE A 46 1.65 11.04 8.60
CA ILE A 46 2.95 11.45 9.14
C ILE A 46 3.06 12.97 8.99
N GLY A 47 3.23 13.64 10.11
CA GLY A 47 3.45 15.09 10.16
C GLY A 47 4.88 15.45 10.53
N LEU A 48 5.03 16.68 11.03
CA LEU A 48 6.26 17.14 11.68
C LEU A 48 6.07 17.12 13.20
N ASP A 49 7.13 16.90 13.93
CA ASP A 49 7.13 17.02 15.38
C ASP A 49 7.07 18.49 15.83
N SER A 50 7.03 18.73 17.11
CA SER A 50 6.96 20.09 17.66
C SER A 50 8.21 20.96 17.42
N THR A 51 9.34 20.34 17.07
CA THR A 51 10.57 21.06 16.70
C THR A 51 10.58 21.47 15.23
N GLY A 52 9.80 20.80 14.40
CA GLY A 52 9.80 20.94 12.96
C GLY A 52 10.93 20.18 12.26
N TYR A 53 11.83 19.55 12.98
CA TYR A 53 13.02 18.88 12.41
C TYR A 53 13.01 17.36 12.51
N ALA A 54 11.87 16.77 12.78
CA ALA A 54 11.65 15.33 12.71
C ALA A 54 10.26 15.01 12.18
N TYR A 55 10.13 13.88 11.49
CA TYR A 55 8.82 13.32 11.14
C TYR A 55 8.13 12.74 12.38
N SER A 56 6.81 12.84 12.42
CA SER A 56 6.01 12.34 13.53
C SER A 56 4.78 11.58 13.03
N PRO A 57 4.74 10.24 13.22
CA PRO A 57 5.77 9.37 13.75
C PRO A 57 6.97 9.22 12.79
N ALA A 58 8.18 9.02 13.32
CA ALA A 58 9.38 8.76 12.52
C ALA A 58 9.47 7.31 12.02
N SER A 59 8.74 6.40 12.64
CA SER A 59 8.63 4.99 12.23
C SER A 59 7.18 4.55 12.31
N LEU A 60 6.71 3.91 11.23
CA LEU A 60 5.35 3.45 11.09
C LEU A 60 5.35 2.03 10.52
N THR A 61 4.49 1.15 11.02
CA THR A 61 4.24 -0.18 10.44
C THR A 61 2.83 -0.20 9.88
N ILE A 62 2.69 -0.65 8.64
CA ILE A 62 1.44 -0.71 7.88
C ILE A 62 1.30 -2.06 7.18
N LYS A 63 0.15 -2.29 6.56
CA LYS A 63 -0.11 -3.44 5.68
C LYS A 63 -0.03 -3.05 4.21
N VAL A 64 0.27 -4.03 3.37
CA VAL A 64 0.14 -3.87 1.91
C VAL A 64 -1.27 -3.40 1.56
N GLY A 65 -1.37 -2.41 0.70
CA GLY A 65 -2.61 -1.76 0.26
C GLY A 65 -2.95 -0.49 1.02
N GLU A 66 -2.32 -0.21 2.16
CA GLU A 66 -2.58 1.01 2.92
C GLU A 66 -1.84 2.22 2.37
N THR A 67 -2.45 3.39 2.54
CA THR A 67 -1.96 4.68 2.08
C THR A 67 -1.41 5.50 3.25
N VAL A 68 -0.16 5.93 3.10
CA VAL A 68 0.47 6.90 4.01
C VAL A 68 0.42 8.28 3.38
N CYS A 69 0.03 9.26 4.19
CA CYS A 69 0.02 10.67 3.82
C CYS A 69 1.05 11.42 4.65
N TRP A 70 1.96 12.11 4.00
CA TRP A 70 2.85 13.08 4.65
C TRP A 70 2.21 14.44 4.53
N GLN A 71 1.79 15.01 5.66
CA GLN A 71 1.00 16.24 5.67
C GLN A 71 1.52 17.24 6.70
N TRP A 72 1.78 18.47 6.24
CA TRP A 72 2.02 19.63 7.10
C TRP A 72 1.65 20.90 6.35
N THR A 73 1.35 21.95 7.12
CA THR A 73 0.93 23.24 6.60
C THR A 73 1.70 24.33 7.31
N ASP A 74 2.19 25.32 6.56
CA ASP A 74 2.84 26.51 7.06
C ASP A 74 4.00 26.25 8.04
N SER A 75 4.79 25.19 7.78
CA SER A 75 5.98 24.90 8.58
C SER A 75 6.96 26.06 8.54
N ALA A 76 7.78 26.20 9.61
CA ALA A 76 8.78 27.27 9.71
C ALA A 76 9.79 27.16 8.57
N ASP A 77 10.25 25.96 8.28
CA ASP A 77 11.23 25.63 7.27
C ASP A 77 10.64 24.82 6.10
N LEU A 78 11.45 24.61 5.07
CA LEU A 78 11.10 23.85 3.88
C LEU A 78 11.41 22.37 4.08
N HIS A 79 10.46 21.49 3.79
CA HIS A 79 10.59 20.04 3.95
C HIS A 79 10.13 19.31 2.72
N ASN A 80 10.61 18.09 2.54
CA ASN A 80 10.11 17.12 1.56
C ASN A 80 10.27 15.70 2.09
N VAL A 81 9.82 14.71 1.28
CA VAL A 81 10.00 13.29 1.50
C VAL A 81 10.74 12.72 0.31
N ALA A 82 11.92 12.17 0.54
CA ALA A 82 12.76 11.61 -0.52
C ALA A 82 13.23 10.21 -0.12
N GLU A 83 12.86 9.19 -0.92
CA GLU A 83 13.33 7.82 -0.70
C GLU A 83 14.85 7.73 -0.74
N ILE A 84 15.40 6.93 0.15
CA ILE A 84 16.82 6.55 0.17
C ILE A 84 16.97 5.03 -0.03
N SER A 85 18.09 4.57 -0.54
CA SER A 85 18.29 3.16 -0.87
C SER A 85 18.39 2.26 0.35
N SER A 86 18.92 2.78 1.46
CA SER A 86 19.07 2.04 2.72
C SER A 86 19.13 2.99 3.91
N GLU A 87 18.90 2.44 5.11
CA GLU A 87 19.02 3.20 6.35
C GLU A 87 20.43 3.78 6.50
N GLY A 88 20.51 5.08 6.73
CA GLY A 88 21.76 5.83 6.87
C GLY A 88 22.26 6.49 5.59
N ASP A 89 21.70 6.21 4.44
CA ASP A 89 21.98 6.97 3.22
C ASP A 89 21.53 8.42 3.39
N GLN A 90 22.29 9.32 2.78
CA GLN A 90 22.04 10.76 2.87
C GLN A 90 21.64 11.38 1.52
N MET A 91 21.47 10.55 0.51
CA MET A 91 21.13 10.98 -0.84
C MET A 91 19.85 10.28 -1.31
N ARG A 92 19.03 11.07 -1.99
CA ARG A 92 17.81 10.53 -2.61
C ARG A 92 18.17 9.44 -3.62
N LYS A 93 17.40 8.35 -3.59
CA LYS A 93 17.42 7.27 -4.56
C LYS A 93 16.89 7.79 -5.90
N GLU A 94 17.64 7.59 -6.98
CA GLU A 94 17.19 7.94 -8.32
C GLU A 94 15.96 7.10 -8.72
N GLY A 95 14.91 7.78 -9.19
CA GLY A 95 13.65 7.12 -9.55
C GLY A 95 12.83 6.60 -8.35
N GLY A 96 13.27 6.88 -7.12
CA GLY A 96 12.55 6.52 -5.90
C GLY A 96 11.32 7.39 -5.64
N ILE A 97 10.55 7.03 -4.60
CA ILE A 97 9.38 7.78 -4.14
C ILE A 97 9.83 9.16 -3.67
N TYR A 98 9.15 10.20 -4.17
CA TYR A 98 9.55 11.58 -3.96
C TYR A 98 8.34 12.51 -3.90
N SER A 99 8.24 13.31 -2.85
CA SER A 99 7.13 14.26 -2.67
C SER A 99 7.26 15.52 -3.52
N GLY A 100 8.35 15.67 -4.25
CA GLY A 100 8.68 16.89 -4.99
C GLY A 100 9.66 17.79 -4.25
N GLU A 101 9.86 18.99 -4.80
CA GLU A 101 10.72 20.01 -4.21
C GLU A 101 10.28 20.38 -2.78
N THR A 102 11.21 20.94 -2.03
CA THR A 102 10.95 21.31 -0.63
C THR A 102 9.91 22.42 -0.53
N ALA A 103 8.97 22.28 0.38
CA ALA A 103 7.88 23.20 0.58
C ALA A 103 7.50 23.37 2.08
N LYS A 104 6.86 24.49 2.41
CA LYS A 104 6.32 24.74 3.76
C LYS A 104 4.98 24.05 4.00
N THR A 105 4.28 23.70 2.91
CA THR A 105 3.01 22.96 2.95
C THR A 105 3.15 21.79 2.00
N VAL A 106 2.88 20.60 2.50
CA VAL A 106 2.95 19.35 1.76
C VAL A 106 1.70 18.51 2.07
N ASP A 107 1.11 17.96 1.05
CA ASP A 107 0.14 16.87 1.09
C ASP A 107 0.59 15.84 0.05
N PHE A 108 1.45 14.93 0.48
CA PHE A 108 1.99 13.87 -0.35
C PHE A 108 1.43 12.54 0.11
N ARG A 109 0.95 11.73 -0.83
CA ARG A 109 0.27 10.46 -0.54
C ARG A 109 0.88 9.34 -1.36
N HIS A 110 1.08 8.19 -0.73
CA HIS A 110 1.58 7.00 -1.39
C HIS A 110 0.91 5.75 -0.83
N THR A 111 0.35 4.94 -1.74
CA THR A 111 -0.22 3.62 -1.42
C THR A 111 0.86 2.57 -1.65
N PHE A 112 1.17 1.79 -0.63
CA PHE A 112 2.19 0.75 -0.71
C PHE A 112 1.57 -0.56 -1.19
N THR A 113 1.99 -1.04 -2.35
CA THR A 113 1.43 -2.23 -3.01
C THR A 113 2.24 -3.50 -2.81
N GLU A 114 3.39 -3.41 -2.14
CA GLU A 114 4.30 -4.52 -1.89
C GLU A 114 4.89 -4.42 -0.47
N ALA A 115 5.17 -5.58 0.14
CA ALA A 115 5.86 -5.64 1.42
C ALA A 115 7.30 -5.13 1.26
N THR A 116 7.68 -4.13 2.03
CA THR A 116 8.99 -3.47 1.94
C THR A 116 9.29 -2.66 3.20
N THR A 117 10.53 -2.22 3.33
CA THR A 117 10.87 -1.14 4.26
C THR A 117 11.26 0.09 3.45
N PHE A 118 10.44 1.10 3.50
CA PHE A 118 10.64 2.38 2.84
C PHE A 118 11.38 3.32 3.78
N HIS A 119 12.64 3.61 3.46
CA HIS A 119 13.47 4.60 4.18
C HIS A 119 13.45 5.92 3.43
N TYR A 120 13.30 7.01 4.17
CA TYR A 120 13.24 8.34 3.56
C TYR A 120 13.87 9.42 4.45
N ILE A 121 14.24 10.51 3.81
CA ILE A 121 14.86 11.68 4.42
C ILE A 121 14.11 12.96 4.04
N CYS A 122 14.34 14.01 4.82
CA CYS A 122 14.13 15.38 4.39
C CYS A 122 15.44 15.93 3.85
N GLU A 123 15.54 16.18 2.54
CA GLU A 123 16.81 16.54 1.90
C GLU A 123 17.51 17.74 2.56
N PRO A 124 16.84 18.88 2.87
CA PRO A 124 17.51 20.01 3.51
C PRO A 124 17.94 19.75 4.95
N HIS A 125 17.34 18.75 5.62
CA HIS A 125 17.57 18.51 7.04
C HIS A 125 18.21 17.14 7.33
N VAL A 126 18.76 16.48 6.31
CA VAL A 126 19.44 15.19 6.48
C VAL A 126 20.62 15.28 7.45
N GLY A 127 21.34 16.39 7.46
CA GLY A 127 22.42 16.65 8.43
C GLY A 127 21.96 16.77 9.88
N MET A 128 20.67 17.01 10.12
CA MET A 128 20.02 17.01 11.44
C MET A 128 19.33 15.68 11.76
N GLN A 129 19.56 14.66 10.93
CA GLN A 129 18.96 13.33 11.06
C GLN A 129 17.42 13.34 10.94
N MET A 130 16.86 14.22 10.12
CA MET A 130 15.46 14.19 9.79
C MET A 130 15.19 13.05 8.80
N VAL A 131 15.00 11.87 9.36
CA VAL A 131 14.80 10.60 8.65
C VAL A 131 13.54 9.93 9.14
N GLY A 132 12.98 9.05 8.31
CA GLY A 132 11.84 8.23 8.68
C GLY A 132 11.84 6.89 7.98
N LYS A 133 10.98 5.99 8.45
CA LYS A 133 10.75 4.69 7.79
C LYS A 133 9.31 4.25 7.90
N VAL A 134 8.83 3.60 6.83
CA VAL A 134 7.58 2.87 6.82
C VAL A 134 7.90 1.40 6.58
N ILE A 135 7.46 0.54 7.48
CA ILE A 135 7.58 -0.91 7.38
C ILE A 135 6.25 -1.42 6.84
N VAL A 136 6.26 -1.98 5.65
CA VAL A 136 5.08 -2.53 4.99
C VAL A 136 5.12 -4.04 5.12
N GLU A 137 4.17 -4.59 5.87
CA GLU A 137 4.02 -6.03 6.07
C GLU A 137 2.97 -6.59 5.12
N ASP A 138 3.14 -7.84 4.72
CA ASP A 138 2.09 -8.53 3.97
C ASP A 138 0.76 -8.48 4.74
N SER A 139 -0.33 -8.31 4.01
CA SER A 139 -1.66 -8.55 4.56
C SER A 139 -1.75 -10.04 4.87
N ALA A 140 -1.48 -10.44 6.12
CA ALA A 140 -1.71 -11.81 6.53
C ALA A 140 -3.19 -12.09 6.26
N GLU A 141 -3.48 -12.98 5.32
CA GLU A 141 -4.79 -13.60 5.25
C GLU A 141 -5.04 -14.15 6.64
N SER A 142 -6.12 -13.69 7.26
CA SER A 142 -6.61 -14.26 8.51
C SER A 142 -6.91 -15.72 8.20
N GLU A 143 -5.94 -16.58 8.44
CA GLU A 143 -6.19 -18.00 8.52
C GLU A 143 -7.19 -18.16 9.65
N THR A 144 -8.46 -18.24 9.25
CA THR A 144 -9.53 -18.68 10.14
C THR A 144 -9.18 -20.11 10.50
N SER A 145 -8.46 -20.25 11.61
CA SER A 145 -8.30 -21.55 12.26
C SER A 145 -9.71 -21.98 12.67
N THR A 146 -10.37 -22.72 11.79
CA THR A 146 -11.53 -23.48 12.19
C THR A 146 -11.09 -24.39 13.33
N PRO A 147 -11.72 -24.31 14.52
CA PRO A 147 -11.47 -25.30 15.53
C PRO A 147 -11.93 -26.63 15.00
N TYR A 148 -11.00 -27.56 14.79
CA TYR A 148 -11.30 -28.96 14.54
C TYR A 148 -12.00 -29.48 15.78
N SER A 149 -13.32 -29.59 15.71
CA SER A 149 -14.11 -30.41 16.63
C SER A 149 -13.87 -31.86 16.26
N GLY A 150 -12.90 -32.48 16.92
CA GLY A 150 -12.76 -33.91 16.91
C GLY A 150 -13.84 -34.50 17.80
N ASP A 151 -14.85 -35.10 17.20
CA ASP A 151 -15.74 -36.00 17.92
C ASP A 151 -14.94 -37.23 18.40
N ASP A 152 -14.94 -37.40 19.70
CA ASP A 152 -14.41 -38.57 20.38
C ASP A 152 -15.21 -39.82 19.97
N GLU A 153 -14.64 -40.74 19.22
CA GLU A 153 -15.04 -42.15 19.26
C GLU A 153 -14.05 -42.95 20.05
N GLU A 154 -14.51 -43.38 21.22
CA GLU A 154 -13.86 -44.37 22.07
C GLU A 154 -13.73 -45.69 21.32
N THR A 155 -12.52 -46.24 21.28
CA THR A 155 -12.32 -47.69 21.13
C THR A 155 -11.25 -48.17 22.11
N PRO A 156 -11.58 -49.15 22.96
CA PRO A 156 -10.62 -49.65 23.94
C PRO A 156 -9.81 -50.81 23.37
N GLY A 157 -8.51 -50.83 23.64
CA GLY A 157 -7.77 -52.06 23.37
C GLY A 157 -6.25 -51.98 23.32
N PHE A 158 -5.64 -52.30 24.44
CA PHE A 158 -4.38 -53.07 24.63
C PHE A 158 -3.14 -52.72 23.77
N GLY A 159 -2.05 -52.42 24.45
CA GLY A 159 -0.73 -52.55 23.85
C GLY A 159 0.41 -51.84 24.59
N LEU A 160 0.88 -52.43 25.61
CA LEU A 160 2.03 -52.10 26.42
C LEU A 160 3.31 -52.39 25.60
N VAL A 161 4.13 -51.41 25.26
CA VAL A 161 5.53 -51.61 24.87
C VAL A 161 6.40 -50.56 25.51
N LEU A 162 7.26 -51.05 26.34
CA LEU A 162 8.41 -50.41 26.96
C LEU A 162 9.47 -49.97 25.91
N GLY A 163 10.15 -48.91 26.20
CA GLY A 163 11.58 -48.91 25.88
C GLY A 163 12.13 -47.69 25.17
N VAL A 164 12.97 -47.09 25.86
CA VAL A 164 14.31 -46.57 25.63
C VAL A 164 14.48 -45.06 25.64
N LEU A 165 15.01 -44.64 26.77
CA LEU A 165 15.77 -43.39 26.94
C LEU A 165 17.04 -43.44 26.10
N ALA A 166 17.27 -42.40 25.30
CA ALA A 166 18.57 -42.04 24.75
C ALA A 166 18.94 -40.61 25.15
N VAL A 167 19.78 -40.53 26.14
CA VAL A 167 20.52 -39.34 26.55
C VAL A 167 21.76 -39.24 25.66
N ILE A 168 21.94 -38.16 24.94
CA ILE A 168 23.22 -37.76 24.35
C ILE A 168 23.23 -36.23 24.45
N GLY A 169 23.98 -35.59 25.30
CA GLY A 169 25.41 -35.56 25.35
C GLY A 169 25.87 -34.21 24.83
N ILE A 170 26.05 -33.27 25.80
CA ILE A 170 26.62 -31.91 25.61
C ILE A 170 28.07 -32.06 25.15
N ALA A 171 28.47 -31.31 24.11
CA ALA A 171 29.87 -30.99 23.87
C ALA A 171 30.05 -29.48 23.69
N LEU A 172 30.46 -28.85 24.75
CA LEU A 172 31.10 -27.54 24.79
C LEU A 172 32.49 -27.66 24.15
N ILE A 173 32.75 -26.91 23.10
CA ILE A 173 34.14 -26.61 22.69
C ILE A 173 34.34 -25.10 22.75
N SER A 174 34.97 -24.72 23.83
CA SER A 174 35.66 -23.45 24.04
C SER A 174 36.98 -23.50 23.26
N ARG A 175 37.25 -22.56 22.39
CA ARG A 175 38.66 -22.23 21.99
C ARG A 175 38.85 -20.74 21.99
N ARG A 176 39.66 -20.36 22.97
CA ARG A 176 40.44 -19.11 22.95
C ARG A 176 41.60 -19.28 21.95
N LEU A 177 41.83 -18.25 21.19
CA LEU A 177 43.11 -17.53 20.98
C LEU A 177 42.83 -16.32 20.13
#